data_1bc45bcc61650db0e74e56e87581f955
#
_entry.id   1bc45bcc61650db0e74e56e87581f955
#
_cell.length_a   1.000
_cell.length_b   1.000
_cell.length_c   1.000
_cell.angle_alpha   90.00
_cell.angle_beta   90.00
_cell.angle_gamma   90.00
#
_symmetry.space_group_name_H-M   'P 1'
#
loop_
_entity.id
_entity.type
_entity.pdbx_description
1 polymer ?
#
loop_
_entity_poly.entity_id
_entity_poly.type
_entity_poly.pdbx_seq_one_letter_code
_entity_poly.pdbx_strand_id
1 'polypeptide(L)'
;MIAIGWSKLGDLSNIHSREQFGQLVKQAWPENNKFQNSASVGQVYRFREEIMPGATVVTYDSNRRLYHLGSVIADYVYHPEYDPELVHTKAVKWDREISRDTLSAGSKNSLGSISTVFCLSADAAAELVSFEPNGTAVQTADAVEDEIEGEAEVRRDTEQRALGFLQDKLSKLDWDEMQELVAGVLRAMGYKTRISPAGPDRGRDIVASPDGFGFQPPRIVVEVKHRKGTMGAPEVRSFVGGLRQNDNGLYVSTGGFTREARYEADRTNQALTLMDADDLGKAIVEHYDRMDSEARALLPLKKIYWPV
;
A
#
# COMPACT_ATOMS: atom_id res chain seq x y z
N MET A 1 9.17 26.69 -16.33
CA MET A 1 9.06 25.41 -17.01
C MET A 1 8.76 24.34 -15.96
N ILE A 2 7.90 23.39 -16.28
CA ILE A 2 7.74 22.12 -15.55
C ILE A 2 8.29 20.99 -16.42
N ALA A 3 8.83 19.97 -15.78
CA ALA A 3 9.41 18.81 -16.46
C ALA A 3 9.08 17.51 -15.71
N ILE A 4 8.96 16.43 -16.46
CA ILE A 4 8.81 15.08 -15.90
C ILE A 4 9.82 14.12 -16.54
N GLY A 5 10.11 13.04 -15.83
CA GLY A 5 10.98 11.95 -16.26
C GLY A 5 10.35 11.09 -17.36
N TRP A 6 10.48 9.78 -17.24
CA TRP A 6 10.09 8.77 -18.25
C TRP A 6 10.88 8.89 -19.56
N SER A 7 12.16 9.26 -19.50
CA SER A 7 13.04 9.44 -20.66
C SER A 7 13.08 8.24 -21.62
N LYS A 8 12.87 7.00 -21.12
CA LYS A 8 12.78 5.79 -21.94
C LYS A 8 11.61 5.78 -22.94
N LEU A 9 10.61 6.63 -22.76
CA LEU A 9 9.46 6.72 -23.68
C LEU A 9 9.82 7.48 -24.98
N GLY A 10 10.94 8.22 -25.00
CA GLY A 10 11.32 9.05 -26.13
C GLY A 10 10.37 10.22 -26.38
N ASP A 11 10.38 10.76 -27.58
CA ASP A 11 9.53 11.89 -27.95
C ASP A 11 8.05 11.50 -28.04
N LEU A 12 7.22 12.17 -27.26
CA LEU A 12 5.77 11.97 -27.18
C LEU A 12 4.95 12.95 -28.04
N SER A 13 5.58 13.74 -28.90
CA SER A 13 4.91 14.79 -29.68
C SER A 13 3.76 14.26 -30.55
N ASN A 14 3.86 13.02 -31.03
CA ASN A 14 2.88 12.39 -31.90
C ASN A 14 2.02 11.33 -31.18
N ILE A 15 2.05 11.28 -29.86
CA ILE A 15 1.33 10.29 -29.04
C ILE A 15 0.19 11.00 -28.32
N HIS A 16 -1.06 10.57 -28.58
CA HIS A 16 -2.25 11.26 -28.10
C HIS A 16 -3.25 10.34 -27.37
N SER A 17 -3.25 9.03 -27.67
CA SER A 17 -4.23 8.13 -27.07
C SER A 17 -3.66 7.37 -25.87
N ARG A 18 -4.50 7.09 -24.86
CA ARG A 18 -4.12 6.27 -23.70
C ARG A 18 -3.61 4.88 -24.09
N GLU A 19 -4.11 4.34 -25.21
CA GLU A 19 -3.67 3.04 -25.71
C GLU A 19 -2.23 3.09 -26.23
N GLN A 20 -1.87 4.14 -27.00
CA GLN A 20 -0.51 4.35 -27.47
C GLN A 20 0.47 4.52 -26.31
N PHE A 21 0.13 5.34 -25.30
CA PHE A 21 0.92 5.45 -24.05
C PHE A 21 1.07 4.10 -23.37
N GLY A 22 0.01 3.29 -23.31
CA GLY A 22 0.03 1.93 -22.72
C GLY A 22 1.02 1.00 -23.42
N GLN A 23 1.08 1.04 -24.75
CA GLN A 23 2.02 0.25 -25.54
C GLN A 23 3.47 0.69 -25.29
N LEU A 24 3.75 2.01 -25.28
CA LEU A 24 5.08 2.56 -25.02
C LEU A 24 5.57 2.21 -23.60
N VAL A 25 4.75 2.42 -22.58
CA VAL A 25 5.11 2.10 -21.19
C VAL A 25 5.40 0.61 -21.03
N LYS A 26 4.60 -0.26 -21.63
CA LYS A 26 4.82 -1.71 -21.59
C LYS A 26 6.12 -2.13 -22.31
N GLN A 27 6.48 -1.46 -23.38
CA GLN A 27 7.75 -1.70 -24.09
C GLN A 27 8.95 -1.20 -23.29
N ALA A 28 8.86 -0.02 -22.69
CA ALA A 28 9.95 0.59 -21.92
C ALA A 28 10.24 -0.12 -20.59
N TRP A 29 9.20 -0.72 -19.97
CA TRP A 29 9.29 -1.46 -18.69
C TRP A 29 8.51 -2.77 -18.74
N PRO A 30 9.01 -3.80 -19.45
CA PRO A 30 8.32 -5.09 -19.59
C PRO A 30 8.18 -5.84 -18.26
N GLU A 31 9.03 -5.55 -17.28
CA GLU A 31 9.01 -6.12 -15.93
C GLU A 31 7.91 -5.56 -15.01
N ASN A 32 7.33 -4.42 -15.36
CA ASN A 32 6.30 -3.78 -14.56
C ASN A 32 5.00 -4.60 -14.56
N ASN A 33 4.34 -4.65 -13.41
CA ASN A 33 2.99 -5.21 -13.33
C ASN A 33 1.93 -4.28 -13.95
N LYS A 34 0.72 -4.80 -14.15
CA LYS A 34 -0.39 -4.06 -14.77
C LYS A 34 -0.73 -2.75 -14.03
N PHE A 35 -0.63 -2.75 -12.69
CA PHE A 35 -0.94 -1.57 -11.87
C PHE A 35 0.11 -0.47 -12.04
N GLN A 36 1.41 -0.84 -12.00
CA GLN A 36 2.51 0.09 -12.24
C GLN A 36 2.44 0.73 -13.63
N ASN A 37 2.17 -0.08 -14.65
CA ASN A 37 1.99 0.43 -16.02
C ASN A 37 0.80 1.38 -16.11
N SER A 38 -0.35 1.04 -15.51
CA SER A 38 -1.53 1.90 -15.49
C SER A 38 -1.27 3.25 -14.80
N ALA A 39 -0.55 3.24 -13.67
CA ALA A 39 -0.17 4.46 -12.96
C ALA A 39 0.76 5.35 -13.80
N SER A 40 1.80 4.78 -14.43
CA SER A 40 2.70 5.51 -15.31
C SER A 40 1.97 6.10 -16.52
N VAL A 41 1.13 5.31 -17.19
CA VAL A 41 0.29 5.77 -18.31
C VAL A 41 -0.59 6.94 -17.89
N GLY A 42 -1.25 6.84 -16.72
CA GLY A 42 -2.11 7.92 -16.22
C GLY A 42 -1.37 9.22 -15.99
N GLN A 43 -0.17 9.18 -15.42
CA GLN A 43 0.62 10.37 -15.14
C GLN A 43 1.20 11.01 -16.42
N VAL A 44 1.79 10.20 -17.31
CA VAL A 44 2.36 10.71 -18.57
C VAL A 44 1.28 11.25 -19.50
N TYR A 45 0.14 10.54 -19.62
CA TYR A 45 -1.01 11.01 -20.39
C TYR A 45 -1.55 12.33 -19.86
N ARG A 46 -1.71 12.47 -18.54
CA ARG A 46 -2.15 13.73 -17.92
C ARG A 46 -1.19 14.86 -18.23
N PHE A 47 0.12 14.63 -18.09
CA PHE A 47 1.12 15.64 -18.39
C PHE A 47 1.06 16.06 -19.87
N ARG A 48 0.95 15.11 -20.77
CA ARG A 48 0.98 15.36 -22.23
C ARG A 48 -0.32 15.96 -22.75
N GLU A 49 -1.47 15.40 -22.39
CA GLU A 49 -2.76 15.68 -23.01
C GLU A 49 -3.74 16.50 -22.14
N GLU A 50 -3.70 16.38 -20.80
CA GLU A 50 -4.67 17.06 -19.94
C GLU A 50 -4.16 18.42 -19.45
N ILE A 51 -2.84 18.60 -19.27
CA ILE A 51 -2.24 19.89 -18.88
C ILE A 51 -2.03 20.76 -20.13
N MET A 52 -3.06 21.50 -20.53
CA MET A 52 -3.05 22.34 -21.73
C MET A 52 -2.57 23.76 -21.41
N PRO A 53 -2.17 24.56 -22.45
CA PRO A 53 -1.94 25.98 -22.27
C PRO A 53 -3.14 26.66 -21.58
N GLY A 54 -2.84 27.51 -20.59
CA GLY A 54 -3.84 28.13 -19.70
C GLY A 54 -4.12 27.32 -18.42
N ALA A 55 -3.71 26.04 -18.32
CA ALA A 55 -3.86 25.25 -17.10
C ALA A 55 -3.02 25.85 -15.96
N THR A 56 -3.61 25.93 -14.77
CA THR A 56 -2.89 26.27 -13.54
C THR A 56 -2.12 25.07 -13.05
N VAL A 57 -0.85 25.24 -12.73
CA VAL A 57 0.04 24.21 -12.22
C VAL A 57 0.75 24.67 -10.96
N VAL A 58 1.06 23.72 -10.10
CA VAL A 58 1.81 23.95 -8.86
C VAL A 58 2.96 22.95 -8.77
N THR A 59 4.12 23.40 -8.31
CA THR A 59 5.27 22.54 -7.98
C THR A 59 5.84 22.91 -6.62
N TYR A 60 6.47 21.94 -5.94
CA TYR A 60 7.01 22.13 -4.60
C TYR A 60 8.52 22.16 -4.58
N ASP A 61 9.08 23.23 -4.02
CA ASP A 61 10.49 23.33 -3.63
C ASP A 61 10.64 22.88 -2.18
N SER A 62 11.11 21.67 -1.98
CA SER A 62 11.27 21.06 -0.65
C SER A 62 12.34 21.77 0.20
N ASN A 63 13.38 22.34 -0.43
CA ASN A 63 14.46 23.02 0.29
C ASN A 63 14.00 24.34 0.90
N ARG A 64 13.14 25.06 0.16
CA ARG A 64 12.59 26.34 0.62
C ARG A 64 11.22 26.22 1.27
N ARG A 65 10.60 25.04 1.22
CA ARG A 65 9.21 24.77 1.68
C ARG A 65 8.19 25.69 1.01
N LEU A 66 8.39 25.94 -0.28
CA LEU A 66 7.54 26.83 -1.09
C LEU A 66 6.87 26.06 -2.23
N TYR A 67 5.62 26.38 -2.47
CA TYR A 67 4.91 26.02 -3.68
C TYR A 67 4.99 27.16 -4.69
N HIS A 68 5.42 26.85 -5.91
CA HIS A 68 5.37 27.77 -7.03
C HIS A 68 4.08 27.52 -7.80
N LEU A 69 3.23 28.52 -7.90
CA LEU A 69 1.98 28.50 -8.67
C LEU A 69 2.16 29.29 -9.95
N GLY A 70 1.68 28.75 -11.07
CA GLY A 70 1.80 29.41 -12.35
C GLY A 70 0.86 28.82 -13.39
N SER A 71 0.92 29.37 -14.59
CA SER A 71 0.09 28.98 -15.72
C SER A 71 0.95 28.43 -16.86
N VAL A 72 0.53 27.33 -17.46
CA VAL A 72 1.16 26.78 -18.66
C VAL A 72 0.95 27.73 -19.81
N ILE A 73 2.04 28.10 -20.51
CA ILE A 73 2.01 29.10 -21.60
C ILE A 73 2.33 28.54 -22.99
N ALA A 74 2.77 27.27 -23.07
CA ALA A 74 3.04 26.60 -24.33
C ALA A 74 2.74 25.11 -24.24
N ASP A 75 2.57 24.48 -25.39
CA ASP A 75 2.39 23.05 -25.50
C ASP A 75 3.64 22.26 -25.09
N TYR A 76 3.47 20.94 -25.05
CA TYR A 76 4.53 19.99 -24.77
C TYR A 76 5.72 20.11 -25.70
N VAL A 77 6.93 20.04 -25.15
CA VAL A 77 8.18 19.99 -25.92
C VAL A 77 9.06 18.87 -25.33
N TYR A 78 9.68 18.09 -26.22
CA TYR A 78 10.69 17.12 -25.89
C TYR A 78 12.07 17.76 -25.88
N HIS A 79 12.75 17.81 -24.74
CA HIS A 79 14.03 18.48 -24.51
C HIS A 79 15.11 17.56 -23.95
N PRO A 80 15.62 16.57 -24.70
CA PRO A 80 16.63 15.63 -24.20
C PRO A 80 17.98 16.30 -23.89
N GLU A 81 18.25 17.46 -24.50
CA GLU A 81 19.48 18.25 -24.31
C GLU A 81 19.48 19.07 -23.01
N TYR A 82 18.33 19.27 -22.38
CA TYR A 82 18.22 20.11 -21.18
C TYR A 82 18.58 19.33 -19.92
N ASP A 83 17.96 18.18 -19.73
CA ASP A 83 18.22 17.23 -18.67
C ASP A 83 17.86 15.83 -19.18
N PRO A 84 18.82 14.89 -19.23
CA PRO A 84 18.58 13.54 -19.77
C PRO A 84 17.55 12.72 -18.97
N GLU A 85 17.25 13.11 -17.71
CA GLU A 85 16.24 12.46 -16.90
C GLU A 85 14.87 13.18 -16.96
N LEU A 86 14.84 14.47 -17.24
CA LEU A 86 13.65 15.33 -17.24
C LEU A 86 13.35 15.88 -18.64
N VAL A 87 13.15 14.97 -19.58
CA VAL A 87 13.07 15.30 -21.03
C VAL A 87 11.72 15.83 -21.51
N HIS A 88 10.63 15.54 -20.77
CA HIS A 88 9.29 15.95 -21.15
C HIS A 88 8.95 17.26 -20.45
N THR A 89 8.75 18.34 -21.21
CA THR A 89 8.65 19.69 -20.66
C THR A 89 7.42 20.44 -21.13
N LYS A 90 6.97 21.41 -20.31
CA LYS A 90 6.02 22.45 -20.69
C LYS A 90 6.46 23.80 -20.13
N ALA A 91 6.36 24.85 -20.94
CA ALA A 91 6.68 26.18 -20.49
C ALA A 91 5.61 26.71 -19.52
N VAL A 92 6.07 27.31 -18.41
CA VAL A 92 5.19 27.87 -17.37
C VAL A 92 5.62 29.29 -17.06
N LYS A 93 4.64 30.18 -16.97
CA LYS A 93 4.80 31.49 -16.35
C LYS A 93 4.44 31.33 -14.86
N TRP A 94 5.44 31.48 -14.00
CA TRP A 94 5.24 31.45 -12.57
C TRP A 94 4.66 32.77 -12.08
N ASP A 95 3.58 32.73 -11.32
CA ASP A 95 2.84 33.91 -10.89
C ASP A 95 3.12 34.27 -9.43
N ARG A 96 3.27 33.24 -8.56
CA ARG A 96 3.49 33.44 -7.12
C ARG A 96 4.15 32.27 -6.43
N GLU A 97 4.68 32.55 -5.23
CA GLU A 97 5.20 31.57 -4.28
C GLU A 97 4.31 31.56 -3.04
N ILE A 98 4.00 30.36 -2.53
CA ILE A 98 3.15 30.14 -1.37
C ILE A 98 3.92 29.27 -0.38
N SER A 99 4.04 29.70 0.88
CA SER A 99 4.69 28.89 1.90
C SER A 99 3.81 27.68 2.23
N ARG A 100 4.42 26.48 2.31
CA ARG A 100 3.74 25.29 2.80
C ARG A 100 3.17 25.48 4.22
N ASP A 101 3.87 26.28 5.03
CA ASP A 101 3.52 26.46 6.44
C ASP A 101 2.24 27.27 6.62
N THR A 102 1.83 28.04 5.63
CA THR A 102 0.59 28.85 5.64
C THR A 102 -0.64 28.14 5.10
N LEU A 103 -0.48 26.94 4.55
CA LEU A 103 -1.59 26.17 3.99
C LEU A 103 -2.33 25.38 5.08
N SER A 104 -3.62 25.15 4.85
CA SER A 104 -4.44 24.26 5.67
C SER A 104 -3.93 22.81 5.64
N ALA A 105 -4.31 22.02 6.63
CA ALA A 105 -4.00 20.59 6.67
C ALA A 105 -4.56 19.84 5.45
N GLY A 106 -5.80 20.15 5.06
CA GLY A 106 -6.43 19.57 3.88
C GLY A 106 -5.63 19.82 2.60
N SER A 107 -5.16 21.05 2.39
CA SER A 107 -4.32 21.39 1.23
C SER A 107 -2.94 20.77 1.30
N LYS A 108 -2.29 20.74 2.47
CA LYS A 108 -1.02 20.03 2.68
C LYS A 108 -1.14 18.54 2.33
N ASN A 109 -2.24 17.90 2.68
CA ASN A 109 -2.52 16.50 2.37
C ASN A 109 -2.75 16.30 0.86
N SER A 110 -3.59 17.11 0.23
CA SER A 110 -3.82 17.07 -1.22
C SER A 110 -2.55 17.27 -2.03
N LEU A 111 -1.68 18.17 -1.59
CA LEU A 111 -0.38 18.47 -2.19
C LEU A 111 0.71 17.43 -1.87
N GLY A 112 0.49 16.57 -0.88
CA GLY A 112 1.40 15.51 -0.46
C GLY A 112 1.31 14.23 -1.28
N SER A 113 0.66 14.23 -2.45
CA SER A 113 0.57 13.05 -3.31
C SER A 113 1.94 12.49 -3.68
N ILE A 114 2.06 11.16 -3.62
CA ILE A 114 3.27 10.43 -4.08
C ILE A 114 3.39 10.36 -5.60
N SER A 115 2.33 10.72 -6.33
CA SER A 115 2.34 10.75 -7.78
C SER A 115 3.09 11.97 -8.31
N THR A 116 3.91 11.80 -9.33
CA THR A 116 4.65 12.91 -9.96
C THR A 116 3.70 13.92 -10.62
N VAL A 117 2.59 13.45 -11.21
CA VAL A 117 1.56 14.28 -11.83
C VAL A 117 0.19 13.84 -11.32
N PHE A 118 -0.51 14.76 -10.64
CA PHE A 118 -1.83 14.50 -10.04
C PHE A 118 -2.71 15.76 -10.10
N CYS A 119 -4.01 15.59 -9.89
CA CYS A 119 -4.95 16.69 -9.74
C CYS A 119 -5.16 16.99 -8.27
N LEU A 120 -5.22 18.27 -7.94
CA LEU A 120 -5.57 18.72 -6.60
C LEU A 120 -7.08 18.57 -6.34
N SER A 121 -7.45 18.45 -5.06
CA SER A 121 -8.85 18.63 -4.66
C SER A 121 -9.33 20.06 -4.98
N ALA A 122 -10.62 20.22 -5.15
CA ALA A 122 -11.21 21.53 -5.44
C ALA A 122 -10.90 22.56 -4.34
N ASP A 123 -10.93 22.14 -3.07
CA ASP A 123 -10.66 22.99 -1.92
C ASP A 123 -9.19 23.43 -1.87
N ALA A 124 -8.23 22.51 -2.08
CA ALA A 124 -6.81 22.83 -2.13
C ALA A 124 -6.48 23.76 -3.32
N ALA A 125 -7.10 23.55 -4.47
CA ALA A 125 -6.92 24.43 -5.62
C ALA A 125 -7.49 25.83 -5.35
N ALA A 126 -8.69 25.93 -4.73
CA ALA A 126 -9.29 27.20 -4.34
C ALA A 126 -8.43 27.96 -3.34
N GLU A 127 -7.89 27.29 -2.32
CA GLU A 127 -7.01 27.90 -1.33
C GLU A 127 -5.75 28.48 -1.99
N LEU A 128 -5.07 27.69 -2.85
CA LEU A 128 -3.88 28.16 -3.57
C LEU A 128 -4.14 29.36 -4.48
N VAL A 129 -5.30 29.38 -5.15
CA VAL A 129 -5.67 30.47 -6.08
C VAL A 129 -6.06 31.73 -5.32
N SER A 130 -6.76 31.60 -4.20
CA SER A 130 -7.23 32.72 -3.37
C SER A 130 -6.16 33.29 -2.42
N PHE A 131 -4.99 32.66 -2.32
CA PHE A 131 -3.93 33.07 -1.40
C PHE A 131 -3.39 34.47 -1.75
N GLU A 132 -3.58 35.42 -0.82
CA GLU A 132 -3.00 36.77 -0.93
C GLU A 132 -1.66 36.84 -0.20
N PRO A 133 -0.59 37.39 -0.81
CA PRO A 133 0.78 37.36 -0.27
C PRO A 133 0.96 38.06 1.09
N ASN A 134 -0.02 38.83 1.56
CA ASN A 134 0.04 39.62 2.81
C ASN A 134 -1.00 39.17 3.85
N GLY A 135 -1.72 38.07 3.65
CA GLY A 135 -2.64 37.51 4.62
C GLY A 135 -1.86 36.76 5.70
N THR A 136 -1.75 37.33 6.89
CA THR A 136 -1.35 36.57 8.10
C THR A 136 -2.47 35.56 8.36
N ALA A 137 -2.21 34.28 8.10
CA ALA A 137 -3.12 33.23 8.55
C ALA A 137 -3.18 33.28 10.08
N VAL A 138 -4.29 33.72 10.60
CA VAL A 138 -4.61 33.55 12.02
C VAL A 138 -4.92 32.08 12.20
N GLN A 139 -3.98 31.31 12.75
CA GLN A 139 -4.25 29.95 13.21
C GLN A 139 -5.27 30.05 14.35
N THR A 140 -6.51 29.74 14.06
CA THR A 140 -7.52 29.50 15.10
C THR A 140 -7.29 28.12 15.70
N ALA A 141 -7.73 27.90 16.95
CA ALA A 141 -7.62 26.59 17.61
C ALA A 141 -8.25 25.46 16.75
N ASP A 142 -9.33 25.79 16.03
CA ASP A 142 -10.00 24.89 15.10
C ASP A 142 -9.09 24.43 13.95
N ALA A 143 -8.16 25.28 13.45
CA ALA A 143 -7.22 24.94 12.40
C ALA A 143 -6.17 23.90 12.85
N VAL A 144 -5.84 23.87 14.14
CA VAL A 144 -4.89 22.87 14.71
C VAL A 144 -5.57 21.51 14.88
N GLU A 145 -6.86 21.49 15.26
CA GLU A 145 -7.64 20.25 15.34
C GLU A 145 -7.84 19.64 13.95
N ASP A 146 -8.20 20.45 12.94
CA ASP A 146 -8.31 20.03 11.54
C ASP A 146 -6.97 19.50 10.96
N GLU A 147 -5.83 20.07 11.36
CA GLU A 147 -4.50 19.61 10.93
C GLU A 147 -4.18 18.22 11.50
N ILE A 148 -4.47 17.99 12.77
CA ILE A 148 -4.28 16.69 13.44
C ILE A 148 -5.23 15.63 12.86
N GLU A 149 -6.48 15.96 12.59
CA GLU A 149 -7.43 15.04 11.96
C GLU A 149 -6.99 14.69 10.53
N GLY A 150 -6.56 15.67 9.74
CA GLY A 150 -6.08 15.46 8.38
C GLY A 150 -4.82 14.59 8.30
N GLU A 151 -3.85 14.78 9.19
CA GLU A 151 -2.66 13.93 9.28
C GLU A 151 -3.00 12.49 9.69
N ALA A 152 -3.95 12.33 10.62
CA ALA A 152 -4.43 11.02 11.03
C ALA A 152 -5.16 10.29 9.90
N GLU A 153 -5.89 10.99 9.04
CA GLU A 153 -6.58 10.43 7.88
C GLU A 153 -5.58 9.97 6.82
N VAL A 154 -4.58 10.78 6.49
CA VAL A 154 -3.50 10.40 5.54
C VAL A 154 -2.73 9.19 6.04
N ARG A 155 -2.43 9.13 7.34
CA ARG A 155 -1.78 7.97 7.94
C ARG A 155 -2.63 6.72 7.78
N ARG A 156 -3.93 6.78 8.11
CA ARG A 156 -4.86 5.64 7.96
C ARG A 156 -4.96 5.16 6.53
N ASP A 157 -5.08 6.08 5.57
CA ASP A 157 -5.11 5.74 4.13
C ASP A 157 -3.81 5.07 3.69
N THR A 158 -2.66 5.58 4.15
CA THR A 158 -1.34 5.00 3.86
C THR A 158 -1.19 3.60 4.46
N GLU A 159 -1.63 3.40 5.71
CA GLU A 159 -1.63 2.10 6.38
C GLU A 159 -2.55 1.10 5.65
N GLN A 160 -3.75 1.51 5.25
CA GLN A 160 -4.68 0.66 4.50
C GLN A 160 -4.13 0.27 3.12
N ARG A 161 -3.53 1.20 2.41
CA ARG A 161 -2.87 0.90 1.11
C ARG A 161 -1.69 -0.04 1.29
N ALA A 162 -0.88 0.15 2.33
CA ALA A 162 0.24 -0.74 2.63
C ALA A 162 -0.24 -2.16 2.94
N LEU A 163 -1.33 -2.32 3.70
CA LEU A 163 -1.95 -3.62 3.95
C LEU A 163 -2.50 -4.24 2.66
N GLY A 164 -3.14 -3.46 1.77
CA GLY A 164 -3.58 -3.94 0.47
C GLY A 164 -2.43 -4.48 -0.41
N PHE A 165 -1.31 -3.76 -0.48
CA PHE A 165 -0.11 -4.25 -1.18
C PHE A 165 0.48 -5.51 -0.55
N LEU A 166 0.41 -5.62 0.77
CA LEU A 166 0.85 -6.81 1.49
C LEU A 166 -0.02 -8.02 1.12
N GLN A 167 -1.35 -7.87 1.09
CA GLN A 167 -2.27 -8.91 0.65
C GLN A 167 -2.02 -9.34 -0.81
N ASP A 168 -1.73 -8.39 -1.70
CA ASP A 168 -1.36 -8.68 -3.10
C ASP A 168 -0.07 -9.52 -3.18
N LYS A 169 0.86 -9.34 -2.25
CA LYS A 169 2.06 -10.16 -2.15
C LYS A 169 1.75 -11.53 -1.55
N LEU A 170 0.96 -11.59 -0.48
CA LEU A 170 0.51 -12.85 0.12
C LEU A 170 -0.20 -13.74 -0.89
N SER A 171 -1.05 -13.16 -1.75
CA SER A 171 -1.80 -13.90 -2.77
C SER A 171 -0.93 -14.56 -3.85
N LYS A 172 0.35 -14.18 -3.96
CA LYS A 172 1.31 -14.71 -4.95
C LYS A 172 2.20 -15.82 -4.41
N LEU A 173 2.23 -16.00 -3.10
CA LEU A 173 2.97 -17.10 -2.49
C LEU A 173 2.34 -18.43 -2.91
N ASP A 174 3.15 -19.46 -2.96
CA ASP A 174 2.62 -20.82 -3.08
C ASP A 174 2.16 -21.38 -1.72
N TRP A 175 1.66 -22.59 -1.71
CA TRP A 175 1.11 -23.19 -0.50
C TRP A 175 2.19 -23.47 0.56
N ASP A 176 3.36 -23.96 0.17
CA ASP A 176 4.48 -24.25 1.07
C ASP A 176 5.05 -22.95 1.64
N GLU A 177 5.22 -21.94 0.79
CA GLU A 177 5.66 -20.59 1.18
C GLU A 177 4.70 -19.95 2.20
N MET A 178 3.39 -20.11 2.01
CA MET A 178 2.41 -19.59 2.95
C MET A 178 2.46 -20.29 4.30
N GLN A 179 2.67 -21.60 4.33
CA GLN A 179 2.86 -22.35 5.58
C GLN A 179 4.12 -21.88 6.31
N GLU A 180 5.23 -21.73 5.59
CA GLU A 180 6.48 -21.23 6.16
C GLU A 180 6.33 -19.81 6.72
N LEU A 181 5.61 -18.92 6.01
CA LEU A 181 5.35 -17.58 6.49
C LEU A 181 4.52 -17.57 7.79
N VAL A 182 3.46 -18.38 7.86
CA VAL A 182 2.65 -18.52 9.08
C VAL A 182 3.47 -19.12 10.23
N ALA A 183 4.29 -20.13 9.95
CA ALA A 183 5.22 -20.69 10.93
C ALA A 183 6.23 -19.64 11.43
N GLY A 184 6.74 -18.80 10.53
CA GLY A 184 7.62 -17.66 10.85
C GLY A 184 6.99 -16.65 11.80
N VAL A 185 5.70 -16.31 11.61
CA VAL A 185 4.96 -15.45 12.56
C VAL A 185 4.90 -16.12 13.94
N LEU A 186 4.56 -17.39 14.03
CA LEU A 186 4.50 -18.09 15.30
C LEU A 186 5.87 -18.18 15.99
N ARG A 187 6.96 -18.37 15.22
CA ARG A 187 8.34 -18.32 15.75
C ARG A 187 8.67 -16.94 16.29
N ALA A 188 8.27 -15.88 15.60
CA ALA A 188 8.45 -14.50 16.04
C ALA A 188 7.68 -14.18 17.35
N MET A 189 6.57 -14.89 17.59
CA MET A 189 5.80 -14.84 18.84
C MET A 189 6.45 -15.67 19.96
N GLY A 190 7.53 -16.40 19.69
CA GLY A 190 8.28 -17.19 20.68
C GLY A 190 7.97 -18.69 20.71
N TYR A 191 7.15 -19.18 19.78
CA TYR A 191 6.89 -20.61 19.66
C TYR A 191 7.94 -21.30 18.79
N LYS A 192 8.16 -22.59 19.03
CA LYS A 192 8.89 -23.46 18.13
C LYS A 192 7.90 -24.20 17.24
N THR A 193 8.13 -24.19 15.94
CA THR A 193 7.20 -24.70 14.94
C THR A 193 7.74 -25.97 14.28
N ARG A 194 6.82 -26.83 13.85
CA ARG A 194 7.08 -27.96 12.98
C ARG A 194 6.00 -27.99 11.90
N ILE A 195 6.43 -27.85 10.66
CA ILE A 195 5.59 -27.97 9.47
C ILE A 195 5.47 -29.45 9.14
N SER A 196 4.26 -29.91 8.85
CA SER A 196 4.01 -31.27 8.43
C SER A 196 4.45 -31.46 6.97
N PRO A 197 5.08 -32.60 6.60
CA PRO A 197 5.34 -32.90 5.20
C PRO A 197 4.04 -32.94 4.38
N ALA A 198 4.15 -32.63 3.09
CA ALA A 198 2.99 -32.75 2.19
C ALA A 198 2.44 -34.18 2.18
N GLY A 199 1.15 -34.34 2.50
CA GLY A 199 0.50 -35.65 2.60
C GLY A 199 -0.90 -35.57 3.23
N PRO A 200 -1.60 -36.69 3.39
CA PRO A 200 -2.94 -36.75 3.98
C PRO A 200 -2.89 -36.65 5.52
N ASP A 201 -2.46 -35.52 6.05
CA ASP A 201 -2.18 -35.27 7.48
C ASP A 201 -3.37 -34.76 8.29
N ARG A 202 -4.58 -34.99 7.83
CA ARG A 202 -5.84 -34.65 8.53
C ARG A 202 -5.98 -33.16 8.86
N GLY A 203 -5.48 -32.24 7.99
CA GLY A 203 -5.63 -30.81 8.17
C GLY A 203 -4.74 -30.20 9.27
N ARG A 204 -3.53 -30.73 9.46
CA ARG A 204 -2.54 -30.20 10.39
C ARG A 204 -1.29 -29.82 9.64
N ASP A 205 -1.24 -28.57 9.23
CA ASP A 205 -0.14 -28.08 8.43
C ASP A 205 1.05 -27.69 9.32
N ILE A 206 0.78 -27.05 10.48
CA ILE A 206 1.82 -26.62 11.41
C ILE A 206 1.41 -27.01 12.83
N VAL A 207 2.39 -27.43 13.63
CA VAL A 207 2.26 -27.58 15.08
C VAL A 207 3.27 -26.67 15.74
N ALA A 208 2.80 -25.83 16.68
CA ALA A 208 3.65 -24.92 17.43
C ALA A 208 3.47 -25.12 18.94
N SER A 209 4.57 -25.01 19.69
CA SER A 209 4.57 -25.08 21.15
C SER A 209 5.81 -24.39 21.72
N PRO A 210 5.82 -23.99 23.01
CA PRO A 210 6.99 -23.38 23.64
C PRO A 210 8.24 -24.26 23.60
N ASP A 211 8.09 -25.57 23.78
CA ASP A 211 9.19 -26.55 23.80
C ASP A 211 9.54 -27.13 22.41
N GLY A 212 8.67 -26.96 21.42
CA GLY A 212 8.80 -27.54 20.07
C GLY A 212 8.42 -29.02 19.98
N PHE A 213 8.13 -29.67 21.08
CA PHE A 213 7.71 -31.09 21.15
C PHE A 213 6.18 -31.23 21.38
N GLY A 214 5.52 -30.15 21.82
CA GLY A 214 4.10 -30.15 22.14
C GLY A 214 3.77 -30.75 23.52
N PHE A 215 4.72 -30.79 24.43
CA PHE A 215 4.52 -31.24 25.81
C PHE A 215 4.13 -30.08 26.73
N GLN A 216 4.64 -28.87 26.44
CA GLN A 216 4.29 -27.67 27.17
C GLN A 216 3.12 -26.93 26.51
N PRO A 217 2.05 -26.61 27.26
CA PRO A 217 0.95 -25.79 26.73
C PRO A 217 1.39 -24.31 26.55
N PRO A 218 0.80 -23.57 25.62
CA PRO A 218 -0.21 -24.06 24.68
C PRO A 218 0.41 -24.84 23.52
N ARG A 219 -0.25 -25.91 23.09
CA ARG A 219 0.03 -26.57 21.84
C ARG A 219 -0.93 -26.01 20.80
N ILE A 220 -0.39 -25.32 19.79
CA ILE A 220 -1.15 -24.69 18.71
C ILE A 220 -1.11 -25.60 17.50
N VAL A 221 -2.26 -25.97 16.98
CA VAL A 221 -2.42 -26.71 15.73
C VAL A 221 -2.96 -25.75 14.70
N VAL A 222 -2.28 -25.67 13.55
CA VAL A 222 -2.63 -24.73 12.48
C VAL A 222 -3.04 -25.49 11.23
N GLU A 223 -4.09 -25.03 10.60
CA GLU A 223 -4.47 -25.37 9.23
C GLU A 223 -4.38 -24.12 8.37
N VAL A 224 -3.72 -24.20 7.21
CA VAL A 224 -3.53 -23.11 6.27
C VAL A 224 -4.27 -23.40 4.96
N LYS A 225 -5.22 -22.56 4.60
CA LYS A 225 -5.93 -22.60 3.32
C LYS A 225 -5.57 -21.40 2.48
N HIS A 226 -4.58 -21.60 1.62
CA HIS A 226 -4.15 -20.59 0.67
C HIS A 226 -4.84 -20.83 -0.68
N ARG A 227 -6.07 -20.32 -0.81
CA ARG A 227 -6.89 -20.46 -2.03
C ARG A 227 -7.92 -19.34 -2.15
N LYS A 228 -8.43 -19.15 -3.36
CA LYS A 228 -9.59 -18.29 -3.60
C LYS A 228 -10.86 -18.98 -3.08
N GLY A 229 -11.72 -18.22 -2.43
CA GLY A 229 -13.00 -18.69 -1.90
C GLY A 229 -12.99 -18.82 -0.37
N THR A 230 -14.12 -18.43 0.21
CA THR A 230 -14.31 -18.40 1.68
C THR A 230 -14.50 -19.80 2.27
N MET A 231 -14.02 -20.00 3.49
CA MET A 231 -14.25 -21.21 4.28
C MET A 231 -15.58 -21.13 5.01
N GLY A 232 -16.35 -22.20 4.96
CA GLY A 232 -17.66 -22.32 5.61
C GLY A 232 -17.61 -23.06 6.95
N ALA A 233 -18.78 -23.20 7.59
CA ALA A 233 -18.92 -23.92 8.84
C ALA A 233 -18.51 -25.41 8.77
N PRO A 234 -18.71 -26.15 7.66
CA PRO A 234 -18.25 -27.54 7.55
C PRO A 234 -16.73 -27.69 7.68
N GLU A 235 -15.96 -26.79 7.05
CA GLU A 235 -14.49 -26.78 7.13
C GLU A 235 -14.03 -26.52 8.55
N VAL A 236 -14.63 -25.53 9.24
CA VAL A 236 -14.33 -25.22 10.64
C VAL A 236 -14.64 -26.42 11.55
N ARG A 237 -15.80 -27.07 11.40
CA ARG A 237 -16.14 -28.28 12.17
C ARG A 237 -15.16 -29.43 11.94
N SER A 238 -14.75 -29.63 10.67
CA SER A 238 -13.76 -30.65 10.34
C SER A 238 -12.43 -30.40 11.03
N PHE A 239 -11.96 -29.15 11.04
CA PHE A 239 -10.73 -28.76 11.72
C PHE A 239 -10.82 -28.95 13.22
N VAL A 240 -11.89 -28.46 13.87
CA VAL A 240 -12.15 -28.65 15.30
C VAL A 240 -12.19 -30.12 15.69
N GLY A 241 -12.85 -30.97 14.89
CA GLY A 241 -12.91 -32.41 15.11
C GLY A 241 -11.55 -33.11 15.03
N GLY A 242 -10.56 -32.48 14.42
CA GLY A 242 -9.17 -32.98 14.37
C GLY A 242 -8.31 -32.54 15.55
N LEU A 243 -8.75 -31.58 16.39
CA LEU A 243 -7.99 -31.10 17.54
C LEU A 243 -8.12 -32.07 18.75
N ARG A 244 -7.06 -32.14 19.56
CA ARG A 244 -7.09 -32.86 20.85
C ARG A 244 -7.68 -31.96 21.95
N GLN A 245 -8.07 -32.53 23.08
CA GLN A 245 -8.74 -31.82 24.19
C GLN A 245 -7.90 -30.65 24.70
N ASN A 246 -6.80 -30.34 24.57
CA ASN A 246 -6.04 -29.18 25.06
C ASN A 246 -5.27 -28.48 23.94
N ASP A 247 -5.64 -28.75 22.69
CA ASP A 247 -5.08 -28.02 21.54
C ASP A 247 -5.75 -26.66 21.38
N ASN A 248 -4.98 -25.65 21.05
CA ASN A 248 -5.47 -24.40 20.54
C ASN A 248 -5.45 -24.46 19.01
N GLY A 249 -6.55 -24.17 18.38
CA GLY A 249 -6.67 -24.15 16.91
C GLY A 249 -6.37 -22.76 16.35
N LEU A 250 -5.57 -22.71 15.28
CA LEU A 250 -5.43 -21.54 14.43
C LEU A 250 -5.76 -21.94 12.98
N TYR A 251 -6.87 -21.42 12.46
CA TYR A 251 -7.28 -21.69 11.10
C TYR A 251 -7.01 -20.45 10.24
N VAL A 252 -6.03 -20.52 9.36
CA VAL A 252 -5.64 -19.44 8.46
C VAL A 252 -6.28 -19.66 7.10
N SER A 253 -6.98 -18.65 6.56
CA SER A 253 -7.55 -18.70 5.22
C SER A 253 -7.39 -17.38 4.48
N THR A 254 -6.62 -17.37 3.40
CA THR A 254 -6.47 -16.17 2.56
C THR A 254 -7.73 -15.81 1.77
N GLY A 255 -8.66 -16.76 1.59
CA GLY A 255 -9.98 -16.50 1.01
C GLY A 255 -11.03 -16.02 2.03
N GLY A 256 -10.65 -15.94 3.32
CA GLY A 256 -11.54 -15.52 4.41
C GLY A 256 -12.53 -16.59 4.86
N PHE A 257 -13.48 -16.18 5.70
CA PHE A 257 -14.47 -17.04 6.34
C PHE A 257 -15.88 -16.50 6.16
N THR A 258 -16.86 -17.41 5.98
CA THR A 258 -18.27 -17.01 5.97
C THR A 258 -18.73 -16.63 7.39
N ARG A 259 -19.89 -15.96 7.48
CA ARG A 259 -20.48 -15.62 8.78
C ARG A 259 -20.80 -16.86 9.61
N GLU A 260 -21.26 -17.93 8.96
CA GLU A 260 -21.56 -19.22 9.57
C GLU A 260 -20.29 -19.90 10.11
N ALA A 261 -19.16 -19.76 9.42
CA ALA A 261 -17.86 -20.25 9.87
C ALA A 261 -17.41 -19.55 11.15
N ARG A 262 -17.52 -18.20 11.21
CA ARG A 262 -17.20 -17.43 12.41
C ARG A 262 -18.12 -17.80 13.57
N TYR A 263 -19.41 -17.95 13.32
CA TYR A 263 -20.37 -18.39 14.32
C TYR A 263 -20.09 -19.81 14.86
N GLU A 264 -19.62 -20.72 13.99
CA GLU A 264 -19.21 -22.08 14.40
C GLU A 264 -17.96 -22.04 15.28
N ALA A 265 -17.00 -21.18 14.96
CA ALA A 265 -15.80 -20.99 15.76
C ALA A 265 -16.09 -20.42 17.16
N ASP A 266 -17.04 -19.50 17.27
CA ASP A 266 -17.46 -18.91 18.55
C ASP A 266 -18.20 -19.91 19.46
N ARG A 267 -18.82 -20.93 18.86
CA ARG A 267 -19.59 -21.93 19.61
C ARG A 267 -18.78 -23.11 20.10
N THR A 268 -17.57 -23.30 19.58
CA THR A 268 -16.74 -24.43 20.01
C THR A 268 -16.24 -24.24 21.44
N ASN A 269 -16.11 -25.34 22.18
CA ASN A 269 -15.52 -25.34 23.54
C ASN A 269 -13.98 -25.30 23.50
N GLN A 270 -13.36 -25.38 22.33
CA GLN A 270 -11.92 -25.33 22.17
C GLN A 270 -11.48 -23.91 21.81
N ALA A 271 -10.29 -23.51 22.28
CA ALA A 271 -9.70 -22.27 21.89
C ALA A 271 -9.39 -22.32 20.37
N LEU A 272 -10.13 -21.53 19.59
CA LEU A 272 -10.01 -21.47 18.14
C LEU A 272 -9.95 -20.02 17.67
N THR A 273 -8.97 -19.73 16.84
CA THR A 273 -8.84 -18.44 16.14
C THR A 273 -8.97 -18.69 14.63
N LEU A 274 -9.84 -17.91 13.99
CA LEU A 274 -9.91 -17.81 12.54
C LEU A 274 -9.13 -16.56 12.12
N MET A 275 -8.16 -16.73 11.24
CA MET A 275 -7.28 -15.67 10.77
C MET A 275 -7.42 -15.55 9.27
N ASP A 276 -7.94 -14.44 8.78
CA ASP A 276 -8.00 -14.15 7.35
C ASP A 276 -6.73 -13.42 6.85
N ALA A 277 -6.74 -12.99 5.58
CA ALA A 277 -5.57 -12.33 4.98
C ALA A 277 -5.25 -10.98 5.64
N ASP A 278 -6.28 -10.25 6.12
CA ASP A 278 -6.12 -8.99 6.86
C ASP A 278 -5.47 -9.22 8.22
N ASP A 279 -5.98 -10.21 8.95
CA ASP A 279 -5.48 -10.57 10.27
C ASP A 279 -4.03 -11.07 10.18
N LEU A 280 -3.74 -11.92 9.18
CA LEU A 280 -2.37 -12.40 8.92
C LEU A 280 -1.44 -11.23 8.57
N GLY A 281 -1.89 -10.29 7.73
CA GLY A 281 -1.11 -9.11 7.36
C GLY A 281 -0.75 -8.25 8.58
N LYS A 282 -1.70 -8.01 9.47
CA LYS A 282 -1.48 -7.28 10.73
C LYS A 282 -0.50 -8.01 11.64
N ALA A 283 -0.66 -9.33 11.83
CA ALA A 283 0.23 -10.14 12.63
C ALA A 283 1.67 -10.15 12.09
N ILE A 284 1.84 -10.21 10.77
CA ILE A 284 3.16 -10.10 10.12
C ILE A 284 3.80 -8.74 10.44
N VAL A 285 3.08 -7.63 10.25
CA VAL A 285 3.62 -6.28 10.49
C VAL A 285 4.02 -6.11 11.96
N GLU A 286 3.18 -6.58 12.89
CA GLU A 286 3.43 -6.48 14.33
C GLU A 286 4.69 -7.25 14.76
N HIS A 287 4.91 -8.43 14.18
CA HIS A 287 6.01 -9.32 14.58
C HIS A 287 7.20 -9.31 13.63
N TYR A 288 7.18 -8.50 12.55
CA TYR A 288 8.15 -8.53 11.45
C TYR A 288 9.61 -8.44 11.91
N ASP A 289 9.91 -7.56 12.86
CA ASP A 289 11.28 -7.36 13.34
C ASP A 289 11.87 -8.59 14.05
N ARG A 290 11.01 -9.47 14.57
CA ARG A 290 11.37 -10.72 15.26
C ARG A 290 11.29 -11.96 14.37
N MET A 291 10.74 -11.83 13.16
CA MET A 291 10.71 -12.94 12.20
C MET A 291 12.11 -13.31 11.75
N ASP A 292 12.34 -14.61 11.55
CA ASP A 292 13.60 -15.11 11.01
C ASP A 292 13.82 -14.70 9.55
N SER A 293 15.06 -14.91 9.07
CA SER A 293 15.46 -14.48 7.72
C SER A 293 14.72 -15.23 6.61
N GLU A 294 14.35 -16.48 6.85
CA GLU A 294 13.65 -17.32 5.87
C GLU A 294 12.24 -16.78 5.62
N ALA A 295 11.46 -16.58 6.68
CA ALA A 295 10.12 -16.02 6.58
C ALA A 295 10.12 -14.57 6.04
N ARG A 296 11.12 -13.73 6.41
CA ARG A 296 11.27 -12.38 5.85
C ARG A 296 11.64 -12.36 4.37
N ALA A 297 12.35 -13.38 3.89
CA ALA A 297 12.69 -13.48 2.47
C ALA A 297 11.46 -13.72 1.59
N LEU A 298 10.44 -14.45 2.11
CA LEU A 298 9.17 -14.67 1.40
C LEU A 298 8.36 -13.37 1.23
N LEU A 299 8.44 -12.48 2.22
CA LEU A 299 7.70 -11.23 2.22
C LEU A 299 8.61 -10.07 2.67
N PRO A 300 9.51 -9.58 1.79
CA PRO A 300 10.40 -8.49 2.16
C PRO A 300 9.62 -7.18 2.31
N LEU A 301 9.66 -6.62 3.53
CA LEU A 301 9.04 -5.35 3.89
C LEU A 301 10.10 -4.33 4.30
N LYS A 302 9.79 -3.04 4.08
CA LYS A 302 10.59 -1.90 4.55
C LYS A 302 9.78 -1.10 5.55
N LYS A 303 10.35 -0.87 6.73
CA LYS A 303 9.75 -0.01 7.75
C LYS A 303 9.89 1.45 7.36
N ILE A 304 8.82 2.19 7.52
CA ILE A 304 8.77 3.64 7.30
C ILE A 304 8.39 4.29 8.63
N TYR A 305 9.12 5.33 9.03
CA TYR A 305 8.77 6.14 10.20
C TYR A 305 7.82 7.24 9.77
N TRP A 306 6.71 7.36 10.51
CA TRP A 306 5.74 8.42 10.32
C TRP A 306 5.93 9.48 11.40
N PRO A 307 6.02 10.80 11.06
CA PRO A 307 6.05 11.86 12.07
C PRO A 307 4.69 11.91 12.80
N VAL A 308 4.71 12.16 14.11
CA VAL A 308 3.55 12.31 14.98
C VAL A 308 3.62 13.63 15.73
#